data_26d74f5e9fc54971609beb864e801662
#
_entry.id   26d74f5e9fc54971609beb864e801662
#
_cell.length_a   1.000
_cell.length_b   1.000
_cell.length_c   1.000
_cell.angle_alpha   90.00
_cell.angle_beta   90.00
_cell.angle_gamma   90.00
#
_symmetry.space_group_name_H-M   'P 1'
#
loop_
_entity.id
_entity.type
_entity.pdbx_description
1 polymer ?
#
loop_
_entity_poly.entity_id
_entity_poly.type
_entity_poly.pdbx_seq_one_letter_code
_entity_poly.pdbx_strand_id
1 'polypeptide(L)'
;SDVYKRQAIHGTHLFPFRFYYENISDFDFNCIDWHWHTEFEFVYIESGIVHFNVGEDNFDMSEGQGIFINSKVVHKMHSENDAVIPNFLFLPSLIAPKESLIYQKFVLPFLNSSLGYYIFSSSQEWQKEILSEMQKLIQCAGRHREANHGRV
;
A
#
# COMPACT_ATOMS: atom_id res chain seq x y z
N SER A 1 -19.65 -11.85 3.58
CA SER A 1 -19.61 -11.54 5.00
C SER A 1 -19.31 -10.06 5.21
N ASP A 2 -19.76 -9.49 6.29
CA ASP A 2 -19.59 -8.06 6.60
C ASP A 2 -18.13 -7.64 6.75
N VAL A 3 -17.22 -8.58 6.88
CA VAL A 3 -15.79 -8.36 6.96
C VAL A 3 -15.27 -7.64 5.71
N TYR A 4 -15.82 -7.92 4.56
CA TYR A 4 -15.41 -7.30 3.29
C TYR A 4 -15.59 -5.79 3.26
N LYS A 5 -16.52 -5.29 4.05
CA LYS A 5 -16.92 -3.88 3.99
C LYS A 5 -16.33 -3.07 5.15
N ARG A 6 -15.49 -3.70 5.97
CA ARG A 6 -14.95 -3.04 7.15
C ARG A 6 -13.90 -2.02 6.74
N GLN A 7 -14.12 -0.78 7.14
CA GLN A 7 -13.13 0.28 6.93
C GLN A 7 -12.04 0.20 7.99
N ALA A 8 -10.78 0.18 7.54
CA ALA A 8 -9.63 0.38 8.40
C ALA A 8 -9.26 1.86 8.39
N ILE A 9 -8.99 2.43 9.56
CA ILE A 9 -8.62 3.84 9.71
C ILE A 9 -7.16 3.90 10.12
N HIS A 10 -6.30 4.43 9.23
CA HIS A 10 -4.86 4.49 9.44
C HIS A 10 -4.33 5.90 9.59
N GLY A 11 -4.84 6.86 8.83
CA GLY A 11 -4.41 8.24 8.86
C GLY A 11 -5.43 9.17 9.50
N THR A 12 -4.96 10.28 10.05
CA THR A 12 -5.81 11.35 10.60
C THR A 12 -5.53 12.64 9.87
N HIS A 13 -6.31 13.70 10.15
CA HIS A 13 -6.06 15.03 9.61
C HIS A 13 -4.68 15.57 9.97
N LEU A 14 -4.16 15.17 11.12
CA LEU A 14 -2.84 15.61 11.61
C LEU A 14 -1.71 14.80 11.01
N PHE A 15 -1.98 13.59 10.54
CA PHE A 15 -0.94 12.71 10.02
C PHE A 15 -1.49 11.86 8.88
N PRO A 16 -1.49 12.41 7.65
CA PRO A 16 -2.12 11.74 6.50
C PRO A 16 -1.28 10.64 5.86
N PHE A 17 -0.19 10.23 6.50
CA PHE A 17 0.75 9.22 5.99
C PHE A 17 1.04 8.19 7.07
N ARG A 18 1.10 6.91 6.66
CA ARG A 18 1.52 5.78 7.52
C ARG A 18 2.47 4.89 6.76
N PHE A 19 3.46 4.38 7.47
CA PHE A 19 4.37 3.36 6.98
C PHE A 19 4.33 2.15 7.91
N TYR A 20 4.22 0.95 7.31
CA TYR A 20 4.27 -0.30 8.02
C TYR A 20 5.35 -1.19 7.41
N TYR A 21 6.19 -1.75 8.26
CA TYR A 21 7.16 -2.77 7.87
C TYR A 21 6.66 -4.10 8.42
N GLU A 22 5.91 -4.83 7.61
CA GLU A 22 5.17 -5.99 8.08
C GLU A 22 5.70 -7.27 7.47
N ASN A 23 5.76 -8.33 8.31
CA ASN A 23 5.86 -9.71 7.84
C ASN A 23 4.45 -10.30 7.94
N ILE A 24 3.97 -10.89 6.87
CA ILE A 24 2.61 -11.43 6.82
C ILE A 24 2.40 -12.55 7.85
N SER A 25 3.47 -13.22 8.26
CA SER A 25 3.40 -14.26 9.29
C SER A 25 3.06 -13.73 10.69
N ASP A 26 3.12 -12.40 10.90
CA ASP A 26 2.70 -11.79 12.16
C ASP A 26 1.17 -11.69 12.28
N PHE A 27 0.46 -11.95 11.19
CA PHE A 27 -1.01 -11.95 11.16
C PHE A 27 -1.55 -13.38 11.27
N ASP A 28 -2.72 -13.53 11.87
CA ASP A 28 -3.38 -14.82 11.99
C ASP A 28 -3.57 -15.46 10.62
N PHE A 29 -3.22 -16.73 10.50
CA PHE A 29 -3.31 -17.50 9.26
C PHE A 29 -2.48 -16.93 8.10
N ASN A 30 -1.45 -16.14 8.40
CA ASN A 30 -0.64 -15.44 7.39
C ASN A 30 -1.53 -14.65 6.42
N CYS A 31 -2.51 -13.93 6.97
CA CYS A 31 -3.55 -13.30 6.18
C CYS A 31 -3.91 -11.93 6.74
N ILE A 32 -3.85 -10.92 5.88
CA ILE A 32 -4.47 -9.62 6.13
C ILE A 32 -5.82 -9.67 5.43
N ASP A 33 -6.87 -9.89 6.22
CA ASP A 33 -8.20 -10.18 5.72
C ASP A 33 -8.84 -9.00 4.99
N TRP A 34 -9.95 -9.24 4.34
CA TRP A 34 -10.69 -8.26 3.54
C TRP A 34 -10.92 -6.97 4.31
N HIS A 35 -10.47 -5.86 3.73
CA HIS A 35 -10.65 -4.52 4.29
C HIS A 35 -10.59 -3.47 3.19
N TRP A 36 -11.00 -2.27 3.52
CA TRP A 36 -10.86 -1.10 2.65
C TRP A 36 -10.59 0.14 3.50
N HIS A 37 -10.01 1.15 2.89
CA HIS A 37 -9.70 2.42 3.53
C HIS A 37 -9.69 3.54 2.50
N THR A 38 -9.77 4.77 2.98
CA THR A 38 -9.79 5.96 2.11
C THR A 38 -8.39 6.34 1.60
N GLU A 39 -7.36 5.83 2.24
CA GLU A 39 -5.98 6.06 1.83
C GLU A 39 -5.65 5.33 0.54
N PHE A 40 -4.74 5.91 -0.23
CA PHE A 40 -3.99 5.17 -1.25
C PHE A 40 -3.01 4.25 -0.54
N GLU A 41 -2.71 3.10 -1.13
CA GLU A 41 -1.74 2.18 -0.59
C GLU A 41 -0.72 1.77 -1.65
N PHE A 42 0.57 1.77 -1.25
CA PHE A 42 1.63 1.13 -2.02
C PHE A 42 2.20 0.00 -1.18
N VAL A 43 2.27 -1.20 -1.77
CA VAL A 43 2.90 -2.37 -1.14
C VAL A 43 4.08 -2.79 -2.01
N TYR A 44 5.21 -3.03 -1.36
CA TYR A 44 6.41 -3.59 -2.00
C TYR A 44 6.65 -4.99 -1.46
N ILE A 45 6.95 -5.93 -2.34
CA ILE A 45 7.29 -7.30 -1.93
C ILE A 45 8.80 -7.37 -1.76
N GLU A 46 9.26 -7.27 -0.53
CA GLU A 46 10.68 -7.34 -0.20
C GLU A 46 11.18 -8.79 -0.22
N SER A 47 10.34 -9.73 0.21
CA SER A 47 10.64 -11.16 0.14
C SER A 47 9.37 -11.99 0.17
N GLY A 48 9.43 -13.18 -0.40
CA GLY A 48 8.31 -14.12 -0.39
C GLY A 48 7.39 -13.97 -1.59
N ILE A 49 6.30 -14.72 -1.54
CA ILE A 49 5.22 -14.71 -2.53
C ILE A 49 3.92 -14.39 -1.80
N VAL A 50 3.19 -13.41 -2.30
CA VAL A 50 1.95 -12.95 -1.69
C VAL A 50 0.80 -13.09 -2.68
N HIS A 51 -0.28 -13.68 -2.21
CA HIS A 51 -1.54 -13.79 -2.96
C HIS A 51 -2.40 -12.58 -2.63
N PHE A 52 -2.76 -11.82 -3.66
CA PHE A 52 -3.63 -10.66 -3.54
C PHE A 52 -5.01 -10.99 -4.08
N ASN A 53 -6.02 -10.53 -3.34
CA ASN A 53 -7.38 -10.39 -3.85
C ASN A 53 -7.70 -8.90 -3.81
N VAL A 54 -7.96 -8.29 -4.97
CA VAL A 54 -8.27 -6.86 -5.07
C VAL A 54 -9.57 -6.73 -5.88
N GLY A 55 -10.63 -6.31 -5.22
CA GLY A 55 -11.95 -6.38 -5.83
C GLY A 55 -12.30 -7.82 -6.20
N GLU A 56 -12.58 -8.07 -7.46
CA GLU A 56 -12.89 -9.41 -7.98
C GLU A 56 -11.66 -10.12 -8.57
N ASP A 57 -10.52 -9.44 -8.64
CA ASP A 57 -9.31 -9.99 -9.22
C ASP A 57 -8.47 -10.69 -8.16
N ASN A 58 -7.74 -11.73 -8.58
CA ASN A 58 -6.78 -12.40 -7.73
C ASN A 58 -5.51 -12.70 -8.53
N PHE A 59 -4.36 -12.58 -7.89
CA PHE A 59 -3.07 -12.76 -8.53
C PHE A 59 -1.98 -12.93 -7.46
N ASP A 60 -0.84 -13.46 -7.89
CA ASP A 60 0.33 -13.63 -7.03
C ASP A 60 1.37 -12.56 -7.36
N MET A 61 2.03 -12.06 -6.34
CA MET A 61 3.16 -11.16 -6.48
C MET A 61 4.37 -11.72 -5.76
N SER A 62 5.55 -11.46 -6.31
CA SER A 62 6.80 -11.97 -5.80
C SER A 62 7.81 -10.86 -5.54
N GLU A 63 8.93 -11.24 -4.95
CA GLU A 63 10.03 -10.34 -4.59
C GLU A 63 10.38 -9.38 -5.73
N GLY A 64 10.51 -8.11 -5.40
CA GLY A 64 10.88 -7.06 -6.35
C GLY A 64 9.71 -6.38 -7.04
N GLN A 65 8.50 -6.89 -6.89
CA GLN A 65 7.30 -6.27 -7.45
C GLN A 65 6.65 -5.33 -6.44
N GLY A 66 5.87 -4.38 -6.94
CA GLY A 66 5.08 -3.49 -6.12
C GLY A 66 3.68 -3.32 -6.67
N ILE A 67 2.77 -2.85 -5.84
CA ILE A 67 1.39 -2.60 -6.22
C ILE A 67 0.90 -1.29 -5.63
N PHE A 68 0.14 -0.55 -6.43
CA PHE A 68 -0.69 0.56 -5.99
C PHE A 68 -2.13 0.08 -5.88
N ILE A 69 -2.77 0.36 -4.75
CA ILE A 69 -4.19 0.07 -4.52
C ILE A 69 -4.91 1.38 -4.31
N ASN A 70 -5.95 1.61 -5.10
CA ASN A 70 -6.71 2.86 -5.08
C ASN A 70 -7.56 2.97 -3.82
N SER A 71 -7.97 4.20 -3.51
CA SER A 71 -8.85 4.51 -2.38
C SER A 71 -10.14 3.70 -2.43
N LYS A 72 -10.58 3.19 -1.28
CA LYS A 72 -11.85 2.47 -1.08
C LYS A 72 -11.97 1.13 -1.81
N VAL A 73 -10.87 0.62 -2.34
CA VAL A 73 -10.88 -0.68 -3.02
C VAL A 73 -10.71 -1.80 -1.99
N VAL A 74 -11.63 -2.73 -1.98
CA VAL A 74 -11.61 -3.88 -1.07
C VAL A 74 -10.48 -4.83 -1.46
N HIS A 75 -9.65 -5.21 -0.51
CA HIS A 75 -8.52 -6.08 -0.81
C HIS A 75 -8.14 -6.97 0.38
N LYS A 76 -7.41 -8.03 0.06
CA LYS A 76 -6.93 -9.05 0.98
C LYS A 76 -5.57 -9.55 0.51
N MET A 77 -4.70 -9.89 1.46
CA MET A 77 -3.37 -10.44 1.18
C MET A 77 -3.15 -11.68 2.05
N HIS A 78 -2.57 -12.73 1.48
CA HIS A 78 -2.14 -13.88 2.26
C HIS A 78 -0.91 -14.54 1.64
N SER A 79 -0.20 -15.33 2.41
CA SER A 79 0.97 -16.07 1.94
C SER A 79 1.01 -17.45 2.56
N GLU A 80 1.57 -18.41 1.82
CA GLU A 80 1.80 -19.77 2.34
C GLU A 80 2.93 -19.81 3.37
N ASN A 81 3.89 -18.87 3.24
CA ASN A 81 5.09 -18.78 4.07
C ASN A 81 5.31 -17.34 4.52
N ASP A 82 6.49 -17.07 5.09
CA ASP A 82 6.88 -15.70 5.40
C ASP A 82 6.93 -14.84 4.14
N ALA A 83 6.47 -13.61 4.27
CA ALA A 83 6.60 -12.61 3.23
C ALA A 83 6.72 -11.24 3.89
N VAL A 84 7.74 -10.48 3.51
CA VAL A 84 7.97 -9.14 4.03
C VAL A 84 7.39 -8.14 3.04
N ILE A 85 6.43 -7.36 3.52
CA ILE A 85 5.58 -6.51 2.70
C ILE A 85 5.51 -5.08 3.24
N PRO A 86 6.62 -4.33 3.21
CA PRO A 86 6.56 -2.91 3.60
C PRO A 86 5.53 -2.17 2.76
N ASN A 87 4.75 -1.31 3.41
CA ASN A 87 3.68 -0.63 2.73
C ASN A 87 3.48 0.80 3.26
N PHE A 88 2.96 1.64 2.37
CA PHE A 88 2.69 3.06 2.62
C PHE A 88 1.21 3.33 2.41
N LEU A 89 0.58 3.96 3.38
CA LEU A 89 -0.80 4.42 3.28
C LEU A 89 -0.80 5.94 3.42
N PHE A 90 -1.48 6.62 2.51
CA PHE A 90 -1.58 8.08 2.60
C PHE A 90 -2.91 8.57 2.05
N LEU A 91 -3.42 9.62 2.69
CA LEU A 91 -4.64 10.27 2.23
C LEU A 91 -4.38 11.00 0.91
N PRO A 92 -5.34 11.00 -0.02
CA PRO A 92 -5.21 11.75 -1.27
C PRO A 92 -4.88 13.23 -1.07
N SER A 93 -5.33 13.82 0.03
CA SER A 93 -5.04 15.20 0.39
C SER A 93 -3.56 15.48 0.69
N LEU A 94 -2.75 14.44 0.89
CA LEU A 94 -1.30 14.60 1.03
C LEU A 94 -0.66 15.10 -0.27
N ILE A 95 -1.22 14.74 -1.43
CA ILE A 95 -0.71 15.15 -2.73
C ILE A 95 -0.97 16.64 -2.96
N ALA A 96 -2.19 17.10 -2.63
CA ALA A 96 -2.58 18.50 -2.78
C ALA A 96 -3.86 18.75 -1.99
N PRO A 97 -4.08 20.00 -1.51
CA PRO A 97 -5.34 20.34 -0.85
C PRO A 97 -6.55 20.09 -1.75
N LYS A 98 -7.64 19.63 -1.15
CA LYS A 98 -8.87 19.26 -1.90
C LYS A 98 -9.43 20.39 -2.77
N GLU A 99 -9.25 21.63 -2.34
CA GLU A 99 -9.74 22.81 -3.05
C GLU A 99 -8.81 23.28 -4.17
N SER A 100 -7.62 22.70 -4.29
CA SER A 100 -6.63 23.12 -5.28
C SER A 100 -6.96 22.60 -6.67
N LEU A 101 -6.49 23.31 -7.69
CA LEU A 101 -6.60 22.87 -9.08
C LEU A 101 -5.84 21.57 -9.32
N ILE A 102 -4.72 21.36 -8.63
CA ILE A 102 -3.92 20.14 -8.74
C ILE A 102 -4.74 18.93 -8.30
N TYR A 103 -5.41 19.05 -7.16
CA TYR A 103 -6.28 17.98 -6.66
C TYR A 103 -7.41 17.68 -7.65
N GLN A 104 -8.10 18.72 -8.11
CA GLN A 104 -9.25 18.59 -9.02
C GLN A 104 -8.84 17.94 -10.36
N LYS A 105 -7.67 18.29 -10.88
CA LYS A 105 -7.22 17.83 -12.19
C LYS A 105 -6.51 16.46 -12.15
N PHE A 106 -5.78 16.16 -11.08
CA PHE A 106 -4.90 14.98 -11.07
C PHE A 106 -5.27 13.93 -10.01
N VAL A 107 -5.84 14.34 -8.89
CA VAL A 107 -6.18 13.40 -7.81
C VAL A 107 -7.62 12.91 -7.95
N LEU A 108 -8.54 13.82 -8.11
CA LEU A 108 -9.97 13.47 -8.18
C LEU A 108 -10.30 12.51 -9.33
N PRO A 109 -9.71 12.63 -10.53
CA PRO A 109 -9.95 11.64 -11.59
C PRO A 109 -9.53 10.22 -11.20
N PHE A 110 -8.44 10.06 -10.44
CA PHE A 110 -8.05 8.75 -9.92
C PHE A 110 -9.09 8.19 -8.94
N LEU A 111 -9.55 9.03 -8.03
CA LEU A 111 -10.56 8.63 -7.04
C LEU A 111 -11.87 8.20 -7.70
N ASN A 112 -12.22 8.84 -8.81
CA ASN A 112 -13.45 8.57 -9.55
C ASN A 112 -13.28 7.55 -10.66
N SER A 113 -12.06 7.05 -10.87
CA SER A 113 -11.78 6.09 -11.94
C SER A 113 -12.17 4.68 -11.53
N SER A 114 -12.29 3.81 -12.55
CA SER A 114 -12.49 2.37 -12.34
C SER A 114 -11.19 1.63 -12.06
N LEU A 115 -10.04 2.34 -12.01
CA LEU A 115 -8.75 1.74 -11.70
C LEU A 115 -8.72 1.31 -10.24
N GLY A 116 -8.73 0.00 -9.99
CA GLY A 116 -8.66 -0.53 -8.64
C GLY A 116 -7.24 -0.66 -8.13
N TYR A 117 -6.31 -1.03 -8.99
CA TYR A 117 -4.91 -1.27 -8.63
C TYR A 117 -4.02 -1.20 -9.86
N TYR A 118 -2.71 -1.12 -9.62
CA TYR A 118 -1.70 -1.21 -10.68
C TYR A 118 -0.46 -1.94 -10.15
N ILE A 119 0.00 -2.96 -10.88
CA ILE A 119 1.18 -3.75 -10.50
C ILE A 119 2.40 -3.22 -11.25
N PHE A 120 3.47 -2.97 -10.49
CA PHE A 120 4.76 -2.53 -11.01
C PHE A 120 5.73 -3.70 -11.04
N SER A 121 6.40 -3.88 -12.17
CA SER A 121 7.45 -4.88 -12.34
C SER A 121 8.67 -4.25 -12.99
N SER A 122 9.79 -4.95 -13.00
CA SER A 122 11.04 -4.43 -13.56
C SER A 122 11.11 -4.52 -15.09
N SER A 123 10.01 -4.82 -15.77
CA SER A 123 9.99 -5.01 -17.22
C SER A 123 10.10 -3.71 -18.03
N GLN A 124 9.77 -2.56 -17.44
CA GLN A 124 9.82 -1.24 -18.08
C GLN A 124 10.57 -0.24 -17.20
N GLU A 125 11.32 0.66 -17.84
CA GLU A 125 12.19 1.62 -17.12
C GLU A 125 11.42 2.50 -16.15
N TRP A 126 10.26 3.03 -16.55
CA TRP A 126 9.48 3.90 -15.66
C TRP A 126 8.96 3.15 -14.44
N GLN A 127 8.66 1.87 -14.57
CA GLN A 127 8.24 1.04 -13.44
C GLN A 127 9.42 0.73 -12.51
N LYS A 128 10.60 0.48 -13.08
CA LYS A 128 11.84 0.33 -12.29
C LYS A 128 12.12 1.57 -11.45
N GLU A 129 11.89 2.75 -12.01
CA GLU A 129 12.09 4.02 -11.28
C GLU A 129 11.13 4.13 -10.10
N ILE A 130 9.86 3.76 -10.29
CA ILE A 130 8.87 3.75 -9.20
C ILE A 130 9.28 2.77 -8.11
N LEU A 131 9.66 1.55 -8.48
CA LEU A 131 10.12 0.54 -7.53
C LEU A 131 11.37 1.00 -6.78
N SER A 132 12.29 1.66 -7.46
CA SER A 132 13.48 2.22 -6.84
C SER A 132 13.13 3.30 -5.81
N GLU A 133 12.19 4.18 -6.13
CA GLU A 133 11.71 5.21 -5.20
C GLU A 133 11.01 4.59 -3.99
N MET A 134 10.21 3.53 -4.19
CA MET A 134 9.60 2.79 -3.10
C MET A 134 10.67 2.23 -2.15
N GLN A 135 11.71 1.61 -2.70
CA GLN A 135 12.81 1.05 -1.91
C GLN A 135 13.55 2.13 -1.11
N LYS A 136 13.76 3.31 -1.71
CA LYS A 136 14.37 4.45 -1.01
C LYS A 136 13.50 4.92 0.16
N LEU A 137 12.20 5.01 -0.04
CA LEU A 137 11.25 5.38 1.01
C LEU A 137 11.26 4.35 2.14
N ILE A 138 11.31 3.07 1.82
CA ILE A 138 11.38 1.99 2.80
C ILE A 138 12.65 2.12 3.65
N GLN A 139 13.80 2.34 3.02
CA GLN A 139 15.06 2.52 3.73
C GLN A 139 15.04 3.75 4.64
N CYS A 140 14.50 4.85 4.14
CA CYS A 140 14.39 6.09 4.90
C CYS A 140 13.45 5.93 6.10
N ALA A 141 12.27 5.35 5.90
CA ALA A 141 11.29 5.11 6.96
C ALA A 141 11.79 4.08 7.97
N GLY A 142 12.50 3.04 7.51
CA GLY A 142 13.10 2.03 8.35
C GLY A 142 14.15 2.61 9.29
N ARG A 143 15.05 3.47 8.76
CA ARG A 143 16.06 4.15 9.56
C ARG A 143 15.44 5.07 10.61
N HIS A 144 14.40 5.79 10.24
CA HIS A 144 13.69 6.66 11.18
C HIS A 144 13.03 5.86 12.31
N ARG A 145 12.45 4.71 11.98
CA ARG A 145 11.84 3.79 12.94
C ARG A 145 12.87 3.22 13.92
N GLU A 146 14.03 2.80 13.43
CA GLU A 146 15.14 2.31 14.25
C GLU A 146 15.67 3.40 15.20
N ALA A 147 15.85 4.63 14.72
CA ALA A 147 16.27 5.75 15.53
C ALA A 147 15.27 6.04 16.65
N ASN A 148 13.96 5.96 16.38
CA ASN A 148 12.92 6.15 17.38
C ASN A 148 12.91 5.03 18.42
N HIS A 149 13.13 3.78 18.02
CA HIS A 149 13.27 2.67 18.95
C HIS A 149 14.49 2.76 19.83
N GLY A 150 15.60 3.29 19.31
CA GLY A 150 16.83 3.48 20.06
C GLY A 150 16.78 4.57 21.12
N ARG A 151 15.68 5.31 21.22
CA ARG A 151 15.50 6.42 22.17
C ARG A 151 14.67 6.06 23.41
N VAL A 152 14.39 4.82 23.58
CA VAL A 152 13.63 4.36 24.77
C VAL A 152 14.52 4.33 26.00
#